data_e6f276bfeacf17b1c65edcbd3ae262b9
#
_entry.id   e6f276bfeacf17b1c65edcbd3ae262b9
#
_cell.length_a   1.000
_cell.length_b   1.000
_cell.length_c   1.000
_cell.angle_alpha   90.00
_cell.angle_beta   90.00
_cell.angle_gamma   90.00
#
_symmetry.space_group_name_H-M   'P 1'
#
loop_
_entity.id
_entity.type
_entity.pdbx_description
1 polymer ?
#
loop_
_entity_poly.entity_id
_entity_poly.type
_entity_poly.pdbx_seq_one_letter_code
_entity_poly.pdbx_strand_id
1 'polypeptide(L)'
;MYKFCTYLDELLHTSHAEDFLDLVSLGLIADVMDTRDFETQYYIQEGLKHVRNPFYLAMINKDGMHFKSGEIPLMNDVAWYVAPFINAVNRVGTVEEKIIIFEAMLDFKAYTQIPSTKRGCKGMMETLVEQACRVATKVKNRQNDLVDELLVVVEKIIKEQNLLDN
;
A
#
# COMPACT_ATOMS: atom_id res chain seq x y z
N MET A 1 16.60 -2.69 4.02
CA MET A 1 16.10 -2.63 5.41
C MET A 1 15.97 -4.02 6.05
N TYR A 2 15.31 -5.01 5.42
CA TYR A 2 15.14 -6.37 5.96
C TYR A 2 16.47 -7.02 6.40
N LYS A 3 17.49 -7.06 5.52
CA LYS A 3 18.83 -7.59 5.85
C LYS A 3 19.49 -6.91 7.06
N PHE A 4 19.20 -5.63 7.26
CA PHE A 4 19.67 -4.92 8.45
C PHE A 4 18.94 -5.41 9.72
N CYS A 5 17.63 -5.64 9.64
CA CYS A 5 16.87 -6.21 10.74
C CYS A 5 17.34 -7.63 11.08
N THR A 6 17.62 -8.47 10.07
CA THR A 6 18.16 -9.82 10.28
C THR A 6 19.51 -9.77 11.00
N TYR A 7 20.40 -8.84 10.60
CA TYR A 7 21.67 -8.66 11.28
C TYR A 7 21.50 -8.18 12.73
N LEU A 8 20.52 -7.31 13.00
CA LEU A 8 20.20 -6.92 14.39
C LEU A 8 19.67 -8.09 15.22
N ASP A 9 18.84 -8.95 14.64
CA ASP A 9 18.34 -10.15 15.29
C ASP A 9 19.50 -11.08 15.70
N GLU A 10 20.49 -11.26 14.82
CA GLU A 10 21.70 -12.03 15.16
C GLU A 10 22.46 -11.43 16.32
N LEU A 11 22.67 -10.09 16.32
CA LEU A 11 23.39 -9.40 17.40
C LEU A 11 22.64 -9.42 18.74
N LEU A 12 21.31 -9.32 18.71
CA LEU A 12 20.47 -9.23 19.89
C LEU A 12 19.93 -10.58 20.34
N HIS A 13 20.24 -11.66 19.62
CA HIS A 13 19.69 -13.02 19.85
C HIS A 13 18.15 -13.02 19.83
N THR A 14 17.56 -12.30 18.88
CA THR A 14 16.11 -12.22 18.62
C THR A 14 15.77 -12.81 17.25
N SER A 15 14.47 -12.86 16.89
CA SER A 15 14.00 -13.38 15.60
C SER A 15 12.75 -12.62 15.12
N HIS A 16 12.84 -11.29 15.07
CA HIS A 16 11.71 -10.43 14.70
C HIS A 16 11.69 -10.05 13.23
N ALA A 17 12.82 -10.14 12.53
CA ALA A 17 12.89 -9.70 11.13
C ALA A 17 11.91 -10.44 10.22
N GLU A 18 11.70 -11.74 10.45
CA GLU A 18 10.77 -12.56 9.66
C GLU A 18 9.31 -12.13 9.81
N ASP A 19 8.93 -11.51 10.91
CA ASP A 19 7.58 -10.99 11.13
C ASP A 19 7.20 -9.87 10.17
N PHE A 20 8.19 -9.26 9.49
CA PHE A 20 8.00 -8.16 8.53
C PHE A 20 8.15 -8.58 7.07
N LEU A 21 8.24 -9.89 6.76
CA LEU A 21 8.40 -10.38 5.40
C LEU A 21 7.24 -9.99 4.48
N ASP A 22 6.03 -9.87 5.00
CA ASP A 22 4.88 -9.40 4.25
C ASP A 22 5.06 -7.95 3.78
N LEU A 23 5.57 -7.06 4.63
CA LEU A 23 5.89 -5.68 4.25
C LEU A 23 7.08 -5.60 3.28
N VAL A 24 8.04 -6.51 3.40
CA VAL A 24 9.15 -6.64 2.43
C VAL A 24 8.59 -7.02 1.07
N SER A 25 7.72 -8.04 1.00
CA SER A 25 7.08 -8.46 -0.25
C SER A 25 6.27 -7.33 -0.88
N LEU A 26 5.50 -6.60 -0.07
CA LEU A 26 4.72 -5.45 -0.53
C LEU A 26 5.61 -4.35 -1.12
N GLY A 27 6.73 -4.03 -0.46
CA GLY A 27 7.70 -3.04 -0.96
C GLY A 27 8.33 -3.46 -2.28
N LEU A 28 8.80 -4.71 -2.38
CA LEU A 28 9.41 -5.24 -3.60
C LEU A 28 8.42 -5.23 -4.79
N ILE A 29 7.16 -5.58 -4.54
CA ILE A 29 6.10 -5.55 -5.56
C ILE A 29 5.76 -4.10 -5.94
N ALA A 30 5.62 -3.20 -4.97
CA ALA A 30 5.25 -1.81 -5.21
C ALA A 30 6.33 -1.05 -5.99
N ASP A 31 7.61 -1.39 -5.80
CA ASP A 31 8.76 -0.81 -6.50
C ASP A 31 9.09 -1.53 -7.82
N VAL A 32 8.28 -2.53 -8.21
CA VAL A 32 8.45 -3.30 -9.46
C VAL A 32 9.88 -3.88 -9.57
N MET A 33 10.36 -4.47 -8.48
CA MET A 33 11.70 -5.06 -8.44
C MET A 33 11.81 -6.25 -9.40
N ASP A 34 13.03 -6.50 -9.89
CA ASP A 34 13.28 -7.57 -10.86
C ASP A 34 13.03 -8.96 -10.23
N THR A 35 11.94 -9.60 -10.66
CA THR A 35 11.55 -10.92 -10.18
C THR A 35 12.36 -12.09 -10.80
N ARG A 36 13.30 -11.81 -11.70
CA ARG A 36 14.27 -12.81 -12.20
C ARG A 36 15.39 -13.05 -11.18
N ASP A 37 15.59 -12.11 -10.25
CA ASP A 37 16.49 -12.31 -9.12
C ASP A 37 15.87 -13.27 -8.11
N PHE A 38 16.59 -14.35 -7.79
CA PHE A 38 16.12 -15.40 -6.88
C PHE A 38 15.81 -14.89 -5.46
N GLU A 39 16.59 -13.94 -4.97
CA GLU A 39 16.39 -13.38 -3.64
C GLU A 39 15.10 -12.56 -3.61
N THR A 40 14.87 -11.71 -4.60
CA THR A 40 13.63 -10.93 -4.76
C THR A 40 12.42 -11.86 -4.84
N GLN A 41 12.50 -12.89 -5.67
CA GLN A 41 11.43 -13.87 -5.82
C GLN A 41 11.14 -14.60 -4.48
N TYR A 42 12.18 -15.02 -3.77
CA TYR A 42 12.04 -15.68 -2.49
C TYR A 42 11.31 -14.80 -1.45
N TYR A 43 11.72 -13.56 -1.27
CA TYR A 43 11.07 -12.65 -0.31
C TYR A 43 9.63 -12.33 -0.69
N ILE A 44 9.31 -12.18 -1.97
CA ILE A 44 7.93 -11.99 -2.41
C ILE A 44 7.09 -13.22 -2.07
N GLN A 45 7.56 -14.42 -2.40
CA GLN A 45 6.81 -15.66 -2.16
C GLN A 45 6.61 -15.93 -0.67
N GLU A 46 7.66 -15.80 0.15
CA GLU A 46 7.55 -16.04 1.60
C GLU A 46 6.66 -15.00 2.28
N GLY A 47 6.81 -13.71 1.92
CA GLY A 47 5.98 -12.65 2.50
C GLY A 47 4.50 -12.78 2.15
N LEU A 48 4.16 -13.24 0.95
CA LEU A 48 2.76 -13.46 0.55
C LEU A 48 2.11 -14.66 1.23
N LYS A 49 2.88 -15.67 1.65
CA LYS A 49 2.34 -16.84 2.39
C LYS A 49 1.76 -16.46 3.75
N HIS A 50 2.29 -15.43 4.38
CA HIS A 50 2.00 -15.08 5.77
C HIS A 50 1.79 -13.58 5.93
N VAL A 51 0.83 -13.02 5.21
CA VAL A 51 0.47 -11.61 5.40
C VAL A 51 -0.14 -11.43 6.80
N ARG A 52 0.52 -10.67 7.66
CA ARG A 52 0.14 -10.43 9.06
C ARG A 52 -0.19 -8.97 9.33
N ASN A 53 0.42 -8.06 8.58
CA ASN A 53 0.25 -6.63 8.81
C ASN A 53 -1.23 -6.22 8.73
N PRO A 54 -1.79 -5.55 9.77
CA PRO A 54 -3.22 -5.24 9.84
C PRO A 54 -3.72 -4.39 8.67
N PHE A 55 -2.96 -3.38 8.27
CA PHE A 55 -3.33 -2.53 7.15
C PHE A 55 -3.26 -3.29 5.82
N TYR A 56 -2.22 -4.10 5.63
CA TYR A 56 -2.08 -4.92 4.43
C TYR A 56 -3.22 -5.94 4.31
N LEU A 57 -3.55 -6.66 5.40
CA LEU A 57 -4.70 -7.56 5.44
C LEU A 57 -6.02 -6.86 5.13
N ALA A 58 -6.25 -5.68 5.70
CA ALA A 58 -7.46 -4.91 5.45
C ALA A 58 -7.55 -4.45 3.99
N MET A 59 -6.44 -4.09 3.37
CA MET A 59 -6.39 -3.73 1.95
C MET A 59 -6.65 -4.92 1.04
N ILE A 60 -6.12 -6.11 1.35
CA ILE A 60 -6.40 -7.35 0.61
C ILE A 60 -7.88 -7.75 0.72
N ASN A 61 -8.47 -7.61 1.91
CA ASN A 61 -9.86 -8.02 2.17
C ASN A 61 -10.90 -6.92 1.90
N LYS A 62 -10.48 -5.81 1.30
CA LYS A 62 -11.37 -4.71 0.99
C LYS A 62 -12.37 -5.09 -0.10
N ASP A 63 -13.63 -4.64 0.07
CA ASP A 63 -14.69 -4.82 -0.92
C ASP A 63 -14.25 -4.39 -2.33
N GLY A 64 -14.44 -5.28 -3.29
CA GLY A 64 -14.04 -5.08 -4.68
C GLY A 64 -12.65 -5.62 -5.06
N MET A 65 -11.86 -6.06 -4.11
CA MET A 65 -10.70 -6.90 -4.37
C MET A 65 -11.14 -8.36 -4.43
N HIS A 66 -10.76 -9.08 -5.47
CA HIS A 66 -11.27 -10.43 -5.78
C HIS A 66 -10.59 -11.54 -4.97
N PHE A 67 -10.26 -11.27 -3.72
CA PHE A 67 -9.65 -12.27 -2.84
C PHE A 67 -10.73 -12.98 -2.02
N LYS A 68 -10.72 -14.30 -2.07
CA LYS A 68 -11.47 -15.11 -1.14
C LYS A 68 -10.74 -15.18 0.19
N SER A 69 -11.47 -15.09 1.29
CA SER A 69 -10.89 -15.24 2.63
C SER A 69 -10.11 -16.56 2.73
N GLY A 70 -8.84 -16.48 3.12
CA GLY A 70 -7.93 -17.62 3.27
C GLY A 70 -7.14 -18.02 2.02
N GLU A 71 -7.32 -17.36 0.87
CA GLU A 71 -6.44 -17.53 -0.26
C GLU A 71 -5.16 -16.70 -0.10
N ILE A 72 -4.02 -17.28 -0.48
CA ILE A 72 -2.75 -16.55 -0.55
C ILE A 72 -2.82 -15.60 -1.76
N PRO A 73 -2.63 -14.28 -1.57
CA PRO A 73 -2.68 -13.36 -2.69
C PRO A 73 -1.55 -13.65 -3.68
N LEU A 74 -1.85 -13.56 -4.96
CA LEU A 74 -0.82 -13.63 -5.98
C LEU A 74 -0.07 -12.28 -6.07
N MET A 75 1.18 -12.31 -6.50
CA MET A 75 1.98 -11.10 -6.70
C MET A 75 1.24 -10.07 -7.58
N ASN A 76 0.60 -10.52 -8.67
CA ASN A 76 -0.15 -9.65 -9.57
C ASN A 76 -1.35 -8.98 -8.87
N ASP A 77 -2.02 -9.69 -7.96
CA ASP A 77 -3.15 -9.12 -7.23
C ASP A 77 -2.68 -7.96 -6.34
N VAL A 78 -1.57 -8.15 -5.65
CA VAL A 78 -0.96 -7.10 -4.84
C VAL A 78 -0.49 -5.93 -5.70
N ALA A 79 0.15 -6.22 -6.82
CA ALA A 79 0.67 -5.21 -7.76
C ALA A 79 -0.45 -4.30 -8.33
N TRP A 80 -1.63 -4.87 -8.60
CA TRP A 80 -2.73 -4.12 -9.21
C TRP A 80 -3.73 -3.54 -8.21
N TYR A 81 -3.94 -4.21 -7.07
CA TYR A 81 -5.03 -3.86 -6.14
C TYR A 81 -4.56 -3.31 -4.80
N VAL A 82 -3.29 -3.47 -4.40
CA VAL A 82 -2.76 -2.95 -3.12
C VAL A 82 -1.69 -1.89 -3.34
N ALA A 83 -0.63 -2.22 -4.07
CA ALA A 83 0.51 -1.34 -4.29
C ALA A 83 0.13 0.05 -4.85
N PRO A 84 -0.83 0.21 -5.80
CA PRO A 84 -1.20 1.52 -6.33
C PRO A 84 -1.77 2.48 -5.28
N PHE A 85 -2.43 1.98 -4.24
CA PHE A 85 -2.97 2.82 -3.17
C PHE A 85 -1.85 3.36 -2.28
N ILE A 86 -0.88 2.51 -1.91
CA ILE A 86 0.29 2.91 -1.12
C ILE A 86 1.15 3.89 -1.91
N ASN A 87 1.40 3.61 -3.18
CA ASN A 87 2.14 4.49 -4.07
C ASN A 87 1.45 5.85 -4.25
N ALA A 88 0.11 5.89 -4.32
CA ALA A 88 -0.63 7.14 -4.37
C ALA A 88 -0.42 7.96 -3.09
N VAL A 89 -0.52 7.33 -1.90
CA VAL A 89 -0.28 8.00 -0.62
C VAL A 89 1.13 8.57 -0.55
N ASN A 90 2.14 7.80 -0.98
CA ASN A 90 3.53 8.26 -0.98
C ASN A 90 3.76 9.46 -1.90
N ARG A 91 3.11 9.51 -3.06
CA ARG A 91 3.32 10.54 -4.10
C ARG A 91 2.49 11.81 -3.85
N VAL A 92 1.19 11.67 -3.57
CA VAL A 92 0.25 12.81 -3.50
C VAL A 92 -0.46 12.95 -2.15
N GLY A 93 -0.18 12.07 -1.18
CA GLY A 93 -0.73 12.14 0.17
C GLY A 93 -0.14 13.31 0.96
N THR A 94 -0.97 13.93 1.81
CA THR A 94 -0.48 14.90 2.79
C THR A 94 0.32 14.20 3.90
N VAL A 95 1.03 14.96 4.71
CA VAL A 95 1.81 14.40 5.83
C VAL A 95 0.88 13.67 6.81
N GLU A 96 -0.28 14.24 7.11
CA GLU A 96 -1.27 13.65 8.01
C GLU A 96 -1.82 12.32 7.45
N GLU A 97 -2.13 12.28 6.14
CA GLU A 97 -2.58 11.05 5.47
C GLU A 97 -1.50 9.95 5.51
N LYS A 98 -0.23 10.31 5.33
CA LYS A 98 0.91 9.38 5.45
C LYS A 98 1.07 8.85 6.88
N ILE A 99 0.92 9.72 7.89
CA ILE A 99 0.98 9.33 9.30
C ILE A 99 -0.13 8.33 9.63
N ILE A 100 -1.37 8.56 9.18
CA ILE A 100 -2.50 7.65 9.39
C ILE A 100 -2.19 6.25 8.82
N ILE A 101 -1.67 6.19 7.60
CA ILE A 101 -1.29 4.90 6.99
C ILE A 101 -0.17 4.23 7.76
N PHE A 102 0.88 4.98 8.11
CA PHE A 102 2.01 4.45 8.88
C PHE A 102 1.57 3.91 10.25
N GLU A 103 0.74 4.66 10.99
CA GLU A 103 0.23 4.22 12.29
C GLU A 103 -0.69 2.99 12.18
N ALA A 104 -1.45 2.87 11.09
CA ALA A 104 -2.29 1.70 10.83
C ALA A 104 -1.47 0.43 10.49
N MET A 105 -0.20 0.57 10.09
CA MET A 105 0.74 -0.55 9.91
C MET A 105 1.37 -1.03 11.23
N LEU A 106 1.20 -0.28 12.32
CA LEU A 106 1.72 -0.65 13.64
C LEU A 106 0.67 -1.48 14.39
N ASP A 107 0.97 -2.74 14.67
CA ASP A 107 0.04 -3.70 15.29
C ASP A 107 -0.63 -3.15 16.56
N PHE A 108 0.15 -2.48 17.41
CA PHE A 108 -0.35 -1.92 18.66
C PHE A 108 -1.26 -0.68 18.49
N LYS A 109 -1.31 -0.06 17.29
CA LYS A 109 -2.17 1.08 16.96
C LYS A 109 -3.31 0.74 16.03
N ALA A 110 -3.15 -0.25 15.17
CA ALA A 110 -4.02 -0.58 14.06
C ALA A 110 -5.51 -0.66 14.43
N TYR A 111 -5.81 -1.30 15.56
CA TYR A 111 -7.18 -1.53 16.03
C TYR A 111 -7.67 -0.51 17.07
N THR A 112 -6.91 0.58 17.29
CA THR A 112 -7.35 1.68 18.16
C THR A 112 -8.66 2.26 17.64
N GLN A 113 -9.64 2.39 18.54
CA GLN A 113 -10.93 3.01 18.23
C GLN A 113 -10.80 4.52 18.21
N ILE A 114 -11.19 5.12 17.11
CA ILE A 114 -11.14 6.55 16.87
C ILE A 114 -12.50 7.08 16.37
N PRO A 115 -12.82 8.35 16.58
CA PRO A 115 -14.03 8.93 16.03
C PRO A 115 -14.04 8.85 14.49
N SER A 116 -15.12 8.32 13.93
CA SER A 116 -15.24 8.18 12.48
C SER A 116 -15.32 9.53 11.78
N THR A 117 -14.51 9.70 10.76
CA THR A 117 -14.55 10.85 9.85
C THR A 117 -15.40 10.59 8.60
N LYS A 118 -16.10 9.46 8.55
CA LYS A 118 -16.97 9.07 7.43
C LYS A 118 -18.22 9.95 7.39
N ARG A 119 -18.59 10.41 6.19
CA ARG A 119 -19.80 11.23 5.99
C ARG A 119 -21.05 10.45 6.45
N GLY A 120 -21.85 11.05 7.29
CA GLY A 120 -23.08 10.43 7.85
C GLY A 120 -22.87 9.57 9.10
N CYS A 121 -21.62 9.36 9.55
CA CYS A 121 -21.28 8.55 10.73
C CYS A 121 -20.83 9.38 11.92
N LYS A 122 -21.36 10.62 12.08
CA LYS A 122 -21.01 11.50 13.20
C LYS A 122 -21.36 10.83 14.54
N GLY A 123 -20.35 10.71 15.42
CA GLY A 123 -20.49 10.07 16.73
C GLY A 123 -20.29 8.55 16.72
N MET A 124 -20.06 7.93 15.57
CA MET A 124 -19.64 6.53 15.48
C MET A 124 -18.13 6.40 15.65
N MET A 125 -17.70 5.24 16.11
CA MET A 125 -16.28 4.88 16.21
C MET A 125 -15.91 3.95 15.04
N GLU A 126 -14.65 4.04 14.63
CA GLU A 126 -14.04 3.14 13.65
C GLU A 126 -12.62 2.79 14.10
N THR A 127 -12.03 1.72 13.57
CA THR A 127 -10.64 1.41 13.82
C THR A 127 -9.72 2.29 12.97
N LEU A 128 -8.50 2.50 13.43
CA LEU A 128 -7.49 3.25 12.66
C LEU A 128 -7.24 2.60 11.29
N VAL A 129 -7.25 1.26 11.21
CA VAL A 129 -7.11 0.51 9.94
C VAL A 129 -8.25 0.84 8.98
N GLU A 130 -9.51 0.86 9.45
CA GLU A 130 -10.65 1.22 8.60
C GLU A 130 -10.55 2.64 8.07
N GLN A 131 -10.12 3.59 8.92
CA GLN A 131 -9.85 4.95 8.48
C GLN A 131 -8.74 4.99 7.44
N ALA A 132 -7.63 4.29 7.68
CA ALA A 132 -6.48 4.23 6.79
C ALA A 132 -6.85 3.68 5.40
N CYS A 133 -7.63 2.62 5.32
CA CYS A 133 -8.12 2.08 4.04
C CYS A 133 -8.95 3.10 3.25
N ARG A 134 -9.80 3.89 3.94
CA ARG A 134 -10.57 4.97 3.31
C ARG A 134 -9.67 6.12 2.84
N VAL A 135 -8.69 6.50 3.67
CA VAL A 135 -7.70 7.54 3.32
C VAL A 135 -6.92 7.13 2.09
N ALA A 136 -6.38 5.91 2.05
CA ALA A 136 -5.65 5.39 0.90
C ALA A 136 -6.50 5.44 -0.38
N THR A 137 -7.77 5.03 -0.30
CA THR A 137 -8.71 5.09 -1.43
C THR A 137 -8.97 6.51 -1.90
N LYS A 138 -9.22 7.44 -0.96
CA LYS A 138 -9.45 8.86 -1.27
C LYS A 138 -8.23 9.47 -1.97
N VAL A 139 -7.03 9.17 -1.47
CA VAL A 139 -5.79 9.68 -2.06
C VAL A 139 -5.56 9.10 -3.45
N LYS A 140 -5.87 7.81 -3.67
CA LYS A 140 -5.79 7.20 -5.00
C LYS A 140 -6.75 7.84 -6.00
N ASN A 141 -7.99 8.11 -5.60
CA ASN A 141 -8.95 8.80 -6.45
C ASN A 141 -8.46 10.21 -6.79
N ARG A 142 -7.98 10.98 -5.80
CA ARG A 142 -7.37 12.30 -6.02
C ARG A 142 -6.19 12.23 -6.99
N GLN A 143 -5.35 11.20 -6.92
CA GLN A 143 -4.26 11.00 -7.88
C GLN A 143 -4.80 10.79 -9.29
N ASN A 144 -5.86 9.98 -9.46
CA ASN A 144 -6.47 9.74 -10.75
C ASN A 144 -7.05 11.04 -11.34
N ASP A 145 -7.79 11.82 -10.54
CA ASP A 145 -8.35 13.12 -10.95
C ASP A 145 -7.24 14.07 -11.46
N LEU A 146 -6.11 14.14 -10.72
CA LEU A 146 -4.95 14.94 -11.14
C LEU A 146 -4.32 14.46 -12.45
N VAL A 147 -4.28 13.15 -12.68
CA VAL A 147 -3.77 12.58 -13.94
C VAL A 147 -4.70 12.95 -15.09
N ASP A 148 -6.01 12.83 -14.90
CA ASP A 148 -7.00 13.17 -15.94
C ASP A 148 -6.93 14.66 -16.31
N GLU A 149 -6.81 15.56 -15.33
CA GLU A 149 -6.60 16.99 -15.54
C GLU A 149 -5.32 17.27 -16.34
N LEU A 150 -4.21 16.61 -15.97
CA LEU A 150 -2.92 16.75 -16.66
C LEU A 150 -2.98 16.24 -18.10
N LEU A 151 -3.67 15.13 -18.35
CA LEU A 151 -3.82 14.59 -19.71
C LEU A 151 -4.48 15.58 -20.65
N VAL A 152 -5.52 16.27 -20.21
CA VAL A 152 -6.19 17.32 -20.99
C VAL A 152 -5.21 18.44 -21.37
N VAL A 153 -4.38 18.88 -20.42
CA VAL A 153 -3.37 19.92 -20.66
C VAL A 153 -2.30 19.45 -21.64
N VAL A 154 -1.80 18.21 -21.44
CA VAL A 154 -0.77 17.63 -22.32
C VAL A 154 -1.28 17.46 -23.76
N GLU A 155 -2.50 16.94 -23.92
CA GLU A 155 -3.12 16.81 -25.25
C GLU A 155 -3.27 18.17 -25.97
N LYS A 156 -3.62 19.21 -25.22
CA LYS A 156 -3.69 20.56 -25.77
C LYS A 156 -2.33 21.05 -26.27
N ILE A 157 -1.28 20.88 -25.46
CA ILE A 157 0.10 21.27 -25.81
C ILE A 157 0.57 20.51 -27.05
N ILE A 158 0.33 19.19 -27.11
CA ILE A 158 0.71 18.35 -28.26
C ILE A 158 0.05 18.87 -29.54
N LYS A 159 -1.25 19.20 -29.49
CA LYS A 159 -1.98 19.74 -30.65
C LYS A 159 -1.49 21.13 -31.06
N GLU A 160 -1.26 22.04 -30.10
CA GLU A 160 -0.80 23.39 -30.35
C GLU A 160 0.61 23.46 -30.94
N GLN A 161 1.48 22.50 -30.54
CA GLN A 161 2.87 22.47 -30.96
C GLN A 161 3.13 21.49 -32.13
N ASN A 162 2.12 20.82 -32.66
CA ASN A 162 2.22 19.80 -33.73
C ASN A 162 3.29 18.75 -33.47
N LEU A 163 3.39 18.28 -32.20
CA LEU A 163 4.47 17.38 -31.77
C LEU A 163 4.38 15.96 -32.34
N LEU A 164 3.23 15.59 -32.92
CA LEU A 164 3.03 14.27 -33.54
C LEU A 164 3.30 14.26 -35.04
N ASP A 165 3.52 15.42 -35.65
CA ASP A 165 3.71 15.56 -37.11
C ASP A 165 5.21 15.61 -37.52
N ASN A 166 6.14 15.30 -36.57
CA ASN A 166 7.60 15.25 -36.77
C ASN A 166 8.15 13.84 -36.71
#